data_3a3eb68fde4d45378c1d4f7275ce65b1
#
_entry.id   3a3eb68fde4d45378c1d4f7275ce65b1
#
_cell.length_a   1.000
_cell.length_b   1.000
_cell.length_c   1.000
_cell.angle_alpha   90.00
_cell.angle_beta   90.00
_cell.angle_gamma   90.00
#
_symmetry.space_group_name_H-M   'P 1'
#
loop_
_entity.id
_entity.type
_entity.pdbx_description
1 polymer ?
#
loop_
_entity_poly.entity_id
_entity_poly.type
_entity_poly.pdbx_seq_one_letter_code
_entity_poly.pdbx_strand_id
1 'polypeptide(L)'
;MLKGIKQSDKELLPVIQKYGCLFLCFANASPLIFEGSNGRKALNKIWKEAEKKGYISEDKNHDGDYDDDGEAEIQNHTALANEFFALSVRYDNTHHKADEKIPSNVAVVFGHYVFKFGHFVQLNKSKEVIFDSFGVSNTVKNGKLDTMRWYYAD
;
A
#
# COMPACT_ATOMS: atom_id res chain seq x y z
N MET A 1 -4.82 -2.13 -10.84
CA MET A 1 -3.83 -1.15 -11.36
C MET A 1 -4.39 0.26 -11.27
N LEU A 2 -3.58 1.17 -10.80
CA LEU A 2 -3.93 2.60 -10.78
C LEU A 2 -3.57 3.25 -12.12
N LYS A 3 -4.51 4.01 -12.68
CA LYS A 3 -4.28 4.81 -13.89
C LYS A 3 -4.53 6.29 -13.59
N GLY A 4 -3.47 7.07 -13.59
CA GLY A 4 -3.54 8.51 -13.41
C GLY A 4 -3.97 8.97 -12.01
N ILE A 5 -3.97 8.08 -11.02
CA ILE A 5 -4.30 8.41 -9.64
C ILE A 5 -3.02 8.45 -8.83
N LYS A 6 -2.81 9.54 -8.11
CA LYS A 6 -1.68 9.73 -7.20
C LYS A 6 -2.19 9.90 -5.78
N GLN A 7 -1.34 9.60 -4.81
CA GLN A 7 -1.69 9.70 -3.39
C GLN A 7 -2.09 11.13 -2.99
N SER A 8 -1.51 12.14 -3.62
CA SER A 8 -1.82 13.56 -3.38
C SER A 8 -3.16 14.01 -3.96
N ASP A 9 -3.88 13.11 -4.62
CA ASP A 9 -5.14 13.43 -5.30
C ASP A 9 -6.22 13.83 -4.29
N LYS A 10 -6.79 15.03 -4.47
CA LYS A 10 -7.74 15.61 -3.52
C LYS A 10 -9.09 14.90 -3.45
N GLU A 11 -9.43 14.09 -4.44
CA GLU A 11 -10.64 13.27 -4.40
C GLU A 11 -10.49 12.02 -3.52
N LEU A 12 -9.27 11.65 -3.13
CA LEU A 12 -9.03 10.59 -2.17
C LEU A 12 -9.28 11.09 -0.74
N LEU A 13 -9.71 10.18 0.14
CA LEU A 13 -9.87 10.49 1.56
C LEU A 13 -8.58 11.09 2.12
N PRO A 14 -8.66 12.09 3.02
CA PRO A 14 -7.46 12.67 3.64
C PRO A 14 -6.53 11.63 4.27
N VAL A 15 -7.07 10.57 4.89
CA VAL A 15 -6.27 9.50 5.48
C VAL A 15 -5.48 8.73 4.41
N ILE A 16 -6.05 8.52 3.22
CA ILE A 16 -5.33 7.89 2.10
C ILE A 16 -4.21 8.81 1.61
N GLN A 17 -4.49 10.10 1.48
CA GLN A 17 -3.49 11.07 1.03
C GLN A 17 -2.29 11.11 1.97
N LYS A 18 -2.50 10.97 3.27
CA LYS A 18 -1.45 11.07 4.28
C LYS A 18 -0.77 9.73 4.58
N TYR A 19 -1.52 8.64 4.67
CA TYR A 19 -1.04 7.35 5.14
C TYR A 19 -1.25 6.19 4.15
N GLY A 20 -1.80 6.45 2.99
CA GLY A 20 -2.27 5.40 2.07
C GLY A 20 -1.23 4.83 1.11
N CYS A 21 0.07 5.06 1.29
CA CYS A 21 1.06 4.59 0.32
C CYS A 21 1.04 3.06 0.14
N LEU A 22 0.97 2.31 1.23
CA LEU A 22 0.89 0.84 1.15
C LEU A 22 -0.45 0.38 0.56
N PHE A 23 -1.54 1.00 0.98
CA PHE A 23 -2.87 0.73 0.42
C PHE A 23 -2.90 0.93 -1.10
N LEU A 24 -2.31 2.01 -1.58
CA LEU A 24 -2.24 2.30 -3.02
C LEU A 24 -1.30 1.35 -3.76
N CYS A 25 -0.29 0.80 -3.09
CA CYS A 25 0.52 -0.29 -3.65
C CYS A 25 -0.34 -1.53 -3.94
N PHE A 26 -1.24 -1.91 -3.02
CA PHE A 26 -2.19 -3.00 -3.26
C PHE A 26 -3.08 -2.69 -4.47
N ALA A 27 -3.60 -1.48 -4.54
CA ALA A 27 -4.45 -1.06 -5.65
C ALA A 27 -3.71 -1.13 -6.99
N ASN A 28 -2.45 -0.73 -7.02
CA ASN A 28 -1.65 -0.80 -8.24
C ASN A 28 -1.32 -2.24 -8.65
N ALA A 29 -1.06 -3.12 -7.68
CA ALA A 29 -0.78 -4.54 -7.94
C ALA A 29 -2.03 -5.30 -8.37
N SER A 30 -3.22 -4.79 -8.08
CA SER A 30 -4.51 -5.42 -8.39
C SER A 30 -4.71 -5.58 -9.90
N PRO A 31 -5.33 -6.68 -10.35
CA PRO A 31 -5.79 -6.80 -11.74
C PRO A 31 -7.00 -5.90 -12.04
N LEU A 32 -7.70 -5.41 -11.01
CA LEU A 32 -8.76 -4.42 -11.19
C LEU A 32 -8.16 -3.09 -11.64
N ILE A 33 -8.92 -2.33 -12.44
CA ILE A 33 -8.47 -1.04 -12.94
C ILE A 33 -9.17 0.07 -12.16
N PHE A 34 -8.38 0.97 -11.56
CA PHE A 34 -8.87 2.15 -10.87
C PHE A 34 -8.43 3.39 -11.65
N GLU A 35 -9.40 4.10 -12.23
CA GLU A 35 -9.12 5.30 -13.01
C GLU A 35 -10.25 6.33 -12.87
N GLY A 36 -9.92 7.60 -13.10
CA GLY A 36 -10.89 8.68 -13.06
C GLY A 36 -11.54 8.87 -11.69
N SER A 37 -12.60 9.64 -11.68
CA SER A 37 -13.36 9.93 -10.46
C SER A 37 -13.99 8.65 -9.86
N ASN A 38 -14.48 7.75 -10.72
CA ASN A 38 -15.03 6.47 -10.26
C ASN A 38 -13.99 5.58 -9.58
N GLY A 39 -12.76 5.57 -10.09
CA GLY A 39 -11.66 4.84 -9.47
C GLY A 39 -11.33 5.39 -8.08
N ARG A 40 -11.30 6.71 -7.93
CA ARG A 40 -11.05 7.38 -6.65
C ARG A 40 -12.16 7.09 -5.65
N LYS A 41 -13.41 7.15 -6.08
CA LYS A 41 -14.56 6.80 -5.22
C LYS A 41 -14.52 5.34 -4.78
N ALA A 42 -14.14 4.43 -5.69
CA ALA A 42 -14.00 3.02 -5.36
C ALA A 42 -12.92 2.79 -4.30
N LEU A 43 -11.77 3.44 -4.42
CA LEU A 43 -10.70 3.37 -3.43
C LEU A 43 -11.13 3.89 -2.07
N ASN A 44 -11.84 5.01 -2.04
CA ASN A 44 -12.38 5.58 -0.80
C ASN A 44 -13.35 4.60 -0.12
N LYS A 45 -14.21 3.98 -0.90
CA LYS A 45 -15.17 2.98 -0.40
C LYS A 45 -14.46 1.75 0.16
N ILE A 46 -13.45 1.25 -0.56
CA ILE A 46 -12.65 0.10 -0.11
C ILE A 46 -11.98 0.41 1.23
N TRP A 47 -11.36 1.58 1.36
CA TRP A 47 -10.73 1.98 2.63
C TRP A 47 -11.73 1.92 3.79
N LYS A 48 -12.90 2.52 3.62
CA LYS A 48 -13.94 2.55 4.67
C LYS A 48 -14.45 1.16 5.02
N GLU A 49 -14.67 0.31 4.03
CA GLU A 49 -15.13 -1.07 4.26
C GLU A 49 -14.04 -1.93 4.92
N ALA A 50 -12.80 -1.78 4.51
CA ALA A 50 -11.67 -2.49 5.10
C ALA A 50 -11.45 -2.06 6.57
N GLU A 51 -11.58 -0.76 6.85
CA GLU A 51 -11.52 -0.22 8.20
C GLU A 51 -12.62 -0.81 9.08
N LYS A 52 -13.84 -0.88 8.56
CA LYS A 52 -15.01 -1.44 9.24
C LYS A 52 -14.82 -2.94 9.57
N LYS A 53 -14.14 -3.67 8.71
CA LYS A 53 -13.84 -5.10 8.91
C LYS A 53 -12.61 -5.34 9.79
N GLY A 54 -11.90 -4.29 10.20
CA GLY A 54 -10.68 -4.41 10.98
C GLY A 54 -9.45 -4.77 10.18
N TYR A 55 -9.50 -4.72 8.84
CA TYR A 55 -8.33 -4.96 7.99
C TYR A 55 -7.38 -3.78 7.97
N ILE A 56 -7.88 -2.59 8.28
CA ILE A 56 -7.13 -1.36 8.48
C ILE A 56 -7.53 -0.79 9.82
N SER A 57 -6.57 -0.31 10.61
CA SER A 57 -6.84 0.29 11.92
C SER A 57 -7.64 1.58 11.75
N GLU A 58 -8.73 1.67 12.50
CA GLU A 58 -9.61 2.84 12.46
C GLU A 58 -9.05 3.99 13.32
N ASP A 59 -9.67 5.16 13.16
CA ASP A 59 -9.49 6.33 14.03
C ASP A 59 -10.13 6.02 15.40
N LYS A 60 -9.33 5.58 16.36
CA LYS A 60 -9.79 5.03 17.64
C LYS A 60 -10.51 6.04 18.53
N ASN A 61 -10.09 7.29 18.47
CA ASN A 61 -10.68 8.36 19.30
C ASN A 61 -11.72 9.19 18.56
N HIS A 62 -11.99 8.85 17.29
CA HIS A 62 -12.98 9.52 16.45
C HIS A 62 -12.79 11.03 16.30
N ASP A 63 -11.53 11.50 16.34
CA ASP A 63 -11.22 12.93 16.18
C ASP A 63 -11.05 13.37 14.72
N GLY A 64 -11.22 12.45 13.77
CA GLY A 64 -11.04 12.70 12.34
C GLY A 64 -9.59 12.70 11.88
N ASP A 65 -8.65 12.41 12.79
CA ASP A 65 -7.23 12.36 12.54
C ASP A 65 -6.70 10.97 12.86
N TYR A 66 -5.75 10.48 12.07
CA TYR A 66 -5.14 9.16 12.24
C TYR A 66 -3.69 9.27 12.75
N ASP A 67 -3.39 10.30 13.53
CA ASP A 67 -2.03 10.58 14.01
C ASP A 67 -1.59 9.70 15.19
N ASP A 68 -2.54 9.05 15.86
CA ASP A 68 -2.23 8.21 17.02
C ASP A 68 -1.58 6.89 16.59
N ASP A 69 -0.73 6.34 17.45
CA ASP A 69 -0.04 5.08 17.19
C ASP A 69 -1.02 3.94 16.91
N GLY A 70 -0.75 3.20 15.85
CA GLY A 70 -1.55 2.04 15.44
C GLY A 70 -2.80 2.37 14.64
N GLU A 71 -3.04 3.64 14.30
CA GLU A 71 -4.12 4.05 13.41
C GLU A 71 -3.65 4.04 11.95
N ALA A 72 -4.59 3.86 11.00
CA ALA A 72 -4.33 3.80 9.55
C ALA A 72 -3.32 2.73 9.12
N GLU A 73 -3.09 1.72 9.92
CA GLU A 73 -2.18 0.61 9.60
C GLU A 73 -2.96 -0.58 9.02
N ILE A 74 -2.39 -1.23 8.02
CA ILE A 74 -2.98 -2.45 7.48
C ILE A 74 -2.73 -3.60 8.46
N GLN A 75 -3.80 -4.17 9.00
CA GLN A 75 -3.76 -5.24 10.00
C GLN A 75 -3.84 -6.62 9.37
N ASN A 76 -4.64 -6.78 8.31
CA ASN A 76 -4.81 -8.06 7.63
C ASN A 76 -4.53 -7.89 6.14
N HIS A 77 -3.26 -8.02 5.77
CA HIS A 77 -2.78 -7.85 4.40
C HIS A 77 -3.42 -8.87 3.45
N THR A 78 -3.48 -10.12 3.86
CA THR A 78 -4.02 -11.21 3.02
C THR A 78 -5.49 -10.98 2.70
N ALA A 79 -6.30 -10.66 3.71
CA ALA A 79 -7.72 -10.40 3.51
C ALA A 79 -7.96 -9.15 2.65
N LEU A 80 -7.22 -8.07 2.90
CA LEU A 80 -7.31 -6.85 2.10
C LEU A 80 -7.01 -7.15 0.62
N ALA A 81 -5.93 -7.86 0.36
CA ALA A 81 -5.51 -8.22 -0.99
C ALA A 81 -6.56 -9.08 -1.69
N ASN A 82 -7.03 -10.13 -1.03
CA ASN A 82 -7.93 -11.11 -1.64
C ASN A 82 -9.35 -10.58 -1.81
N GLU A 83 -9.91 -9.92 -0.79
CA GLU A 83 -11.30 -9.47 -0.83
C GLU A 83 -11.49 -8.21 -1.67
N PHE A 84 -10.60 -7.24 -1.56
CA PHE A 84 -10.82 -5.93 -2.15
C PHE A 84 -10.00 -5.66 -3.41
N PHE A 85 -8.91 -6.36 -3.61
CA PHE A 85 -8.02 -6.09 -4.74
C PHE A 85 -7.85 -7.28 -5.70
N ALA A 86 -8.62 -8.33 -5.51
CA ALA A 86 -8.60 -9.52 -6.37
C ALA A 86 -7.18 -10.10 -6.57
N LEU A 87 -6.35 -10.00 -5.54
CA LEU A 87 -5.00 -10.56 -5.53
C LEU A 87 -5.03 -11.91 -4.79
N SER A 88 -4.74 -12.98 -5.50
CA SER A 88 -4.66 -14.34 -4.91
C SER A 88 -3.28 -14.54 -4.31
N VAL A 89 -3.05 -13.91 -3.16
CA VAL A 89 -1.74 -13.94 -2.50
C VAL A 89 -1.88 -14.19 -1.00
N ARG A 90 -0.77 -14.57 -0.40
CA ARG A 90 -0.63 -14.81 1.03
C ARG A 90 0.55 -14.01 1.57
N TYR A 91 0.33 -13.24 2.61
CA TYR A 91 1.37 -12.48 3.29
C TYR A 91 1.97 -13.31 4.43
N ASP A 92 3.30 -13.28 4.58
CA ASP A 92 4.00 -14.06 5.62
C ASP A 92 4.22 -13.30 6.94
N ASN A 93 3.71 -12.09 7.04
CA ASN A 93 3.82 -11.22 8.23
C ASN A 93 5.29 -10.92 8.63
N THR A 94 6.21 -10.95 7.68
CA THR A 94 7.62 -10.73 7.91
C THR A 94 8.10 -9.46 7.24
N HIS A 95 8.93 -8.70 7.94
CA HIS A 95 9.66 -7.56 7.37
C HIS A 95 11.00 -8.08 6.89
N HIS A 96 11.10 -8.38 5.59
CA HIS A 96 12.33 -8.88 4.99
C HIS A 96 13.33 -7.74 4.80
N LYS A 97 14.61 -8.01 5.03
CA LYS A 97 15.67 -7.02 4.86
C LYS A 97 15.90 -6.71 3.38
N ALA A 98 16.38 -5.49 3.10
CA ALA A 98 16.60 -5.02 1.74
C ALA A 98 17.59 -5.91 0.94
N ASP A 99 18.51 -6.59 1.61
CA ASP A 99 19.51 -7.44 0.98
C ASP A 99 19.07 -8.89 0.80
N GLU A 100 17.92 -9.30 1.33
CA GLU A 100 17.41 -10.65 1.14
C GLU A 100 17.04 -10.91 -0.31
N LYS A 101 17.35 -12.11 -0.78
CA LYS A 101 16.98 -12.54 -2.13
C LYS A 101 15.50 -12.91 -2.16
N ILE A 102 14.77 -12.36 -3.12
CA ILE A 102 13.34 -12.61 -3.27
C ILE A 102 13.11 -14.01 -3.84
N PRO A 103 12.38 -14.91 -3.13
CA PRO A 103 12.06 -16.23 -3.66
C PRO A 103 11.21 -16.19 -4.93
N SER A 104 11.33 -17.24 -5.75
CA SER A 104 10.62 -17.33 -7.04
C SER A 104 9.09 -17.39 -6.88
N ASN A 105 8.59 -17.91 -5.76
CA ASN A 105 7.15 -18.03 -5.49
C ASN A 105 6.51 -16.77 -4.89
N VAL A 106 7.26 -15.70 -4.72
CA VAL A 106 6.72 -14.38 -4.34
C VAL A 106 6.12 -13.73 -5.59
N ALA A 107 4.84 -13.39 -5.53
CA ALA A 107 4.12 -12.78 -6.65
C ALA A 107 4.22 -11.26 -6.66
N VAL A 108 4.20 -10.64 -5.47
CA VAL A 108 4.17 -9.19 -5.31
C VAL A 108 5.13 -8.79 -4.21
N VAL A 109 5.88 -7.72 -4.44
CA VAL A 109 6.85 -7.16 -3.49
C VAL A 109 6.54 -5.68 -3.28
N PHE A 110 6.41 -5.28 -2.03
CA PHE A 110 6.37 -3.86 -1.67
C PHE A 110 7.62 -3.51 -0.89
N GLY A 111 8.27 -2.43 -1.27
CA GLY A 111 9.48 -1.94 -0.62
C GLY A 111 9.18 -0.77 0.30
N HIS A 112 9.77 -0.79 1.50
CA HIS A 112 9.71 0.31 2.45
C HIS A 112 11.01 1.11 2.33
N TYR A 113 10.91 2.31 1.77
CA TYR A 113 12.02 3.25 1.66
C TYR A 113 12.01 4.19 2.86
N VAL A 114 13.19 4.57 3.31
CA VAL A 114 13.37 5.49 4.43
C VAL A 114 14.33 6.62 4.03
N PHE A 115 13.92 7.83 4.31
CA PHE A 115 14.74 9.04 4.26
C PHE A 115 14.46 9.84 5.54
N LYS A 116 13.60 10.84 5.51
CA LYS A 116 13.11 11.53 6.73
C LYS A 116 11.87 10.83 7.29
N PHE A 117 11.12 10.21 6.39
CA PHE A 117 9.89 9.46 6.69
C PHE A 117 9.95 8.13 5.95
N GLY A 118 9.06 7.20 6.31
CA GLY A 118 8.89 5.96 5.59
C GLY A 118 7.91 6.11 4.44
N HIS A 119 8.12 5.36 3.35
CA HIS A 119 7.24 5.34 2.20
C HIS A 119 7.27 3.97 1.53
N PHE A 120 6.09 3.44 1.21
CA PHE A 120 5.97 2.17 0.50
C PHE A 120 5.82 2.39 -1.00
N VAL A 121 6.52 1.55 -1.75
CA VAL A 121 6.45 1.50 -3.22
C VAL A 121 6.32 0.05 -3.67
N GLN A 122 5.90 -0.17 -4.91
CA GLN A 122 5.92 -1.51 -5.49
C GLN A 122 7.24 -1.75 -6.20
N LEU A 123 7.83 -2.92 -5.95
CA LEU A 123 9.07 -3.36 -6.57
C LEU A 123 8.81 -4.52 -7.52
N ASN A 124 9.68 -4.66 -8.53
CA ASN A 124 9.80 -5.91 -9.27
C ASN A 124 10.75 -6.85 -8.52
N LYS A 125 10.99 -8.04 -9.06
CA LYS A 125 11.87 -9.03 -8.40
C LYS A 125 13.35 -8.67 -8.44
N SER A 126 13.73 -7.70 -9.27
CA SER A 126 15.08 -7.13 -9.29
C SER A 126 15.20 -5.94 -8.31
N LYS A 127 14.18 -5.72 -7.49
CA LYS A 127 14.11 -4.63 -6.49
C LYS A 127 14.10 -3.23 -7.10
N GLU A 128 13.69 -3.12 -8.35
CA GLU A 128 13.47 -1.83 -9.00
C GLU A 128 12.08 -1.31 -8.66
N VAL A 129 11.95 0.00 -8.46
CA VAL A 129 10.67 0.65 -8.20
C VAL A 129 9.85 0.65 -9.49
N ILE A 130 8.70 -0.02 -9.49
CA ILE A 130 7.79 -0.03 -10.63
C ILE A 130 6.53 0.81 -10.38
N PHE A 131 6.31 1.22 -9.13
CA PHE A 131 5.21 2.12 -8.79
C PHE A 131 5.54 2.89 -7.51
N ASP A 132 5.35 4.21 -7.57
CA ASP A 132 5.41 5.14 -6.44
C ASP A 132 4.15 6.01 -6.50
N SER A 133 3.33 5.99 -5.45
CA SER A 133 2.05 6.69 -5.41
C SER A 133 2.17 8.22 -5.51
N PHE A 134 3.36 8.78 -5.30
CA PHE A 134 3.65 10.19 -5.51
C PHE A 134 4.32 10.47 -6.87
N GLY A 135 4.46 9.44 -7.72
CA GLY A 135 5.19 9.53 -8.97
C GLY A 135 6.68 9.30 -8.75
N VAL A 136 7.43 10.33 -8.39
CA VAL A 136 8.83 10.22 -7.94
C VAL A 136 8.92 10.91 -6.59
N SER A 137 8.83 10.12 -5.51
CA SER A 137 8.88 10.67 -4.16
C SER A 137 10.29 11.06 -3.76
N ASN A 138 10.38 12.08 -2.88
CA ASN A 138 11.65 12.47 -2.29
C ASN A 138 12.28 11.34 -1.47
N THR A 139 11.45 10.53 -0.81
CA THR A 139 11.90 9.39 0.01
C THR A 139 12.62 8.34 -0.83
N VAL A 140 12.12 8.03 -2.04
CA VAL A 140 12.78 7.10 -2.96
C VAL A 140 14.04 7.73 -3.55
N LYS A 141 13.94 8.98 -3.99
CA LYS A 141 15.05 9.68 -4.67
C LYS A 141 16.27 9.87 -3.78
N ASN A 142 16.06 10.22 -2.51
CA ASN A 142 17.13 10.58 -1.57
C ASN A 142 17.30 9.58 -0.43
N GLY A 143 16.44 8.60 -0.33
CA GLY A 143 16.49 7.55 0.69
C GLY A 143 17.03 6.24 0.15
N LYS A 144 16.82 5.21 0.95
CA LYS A 144 17.23 3.85 0.60
C LYS A 144 16.17 2.85 0.98
N LEU A 145 16.16 1.72 0.30
CA LEU A 145 15.33 0.58 0.64
C LEU A 145 15.77 0.03 2.00
N ASP A 146 14.82 -0.03 2.95
CA ASP A 146 15.05 -0.51 4.31
C ASP A 146 14.58 -1.96 4.46
N THR A 147 13.29 -2.20 4.20
CA THR A 147 12.69 -3.53 4.31
C THR A 147 11.75 -3.79 3.14
N MET A 148 11.33 -5.06 3.01
CA MET A 148 10.37 -5.48 2.00
C MET A 148 9.21 -6.24 2.64
N ARG A 149 8.06 -6.22 1.97
CA ARG A 149 6.89 -7.06 2.27
C ARG A 149 6.69 -7.99 1.09
N TRP A 150 6.65 -9.29 1.34
CA TRP A 150 6.51 -10.32 0.30
C TRP A 150 5.13 -10.96 0.34
N TYR A 151 4.52 -11.06 -0.81
CA TYR A 151 3.20 -11.66 -0.98
C TYR A 151 3.33 -12.84 -1.92
N TYR A 152 3.12 -14.02 -1.38
CA TYR A 152 3.34 -15.28 -2.09
C TYR A 152 2.12 -15.65 -2.91
N ALA A 153 2.33 -16.19 -4.11
CA ALA A 153 1.26 -16.70 -4.95
C ALA A 153 0.55 -17.86 -4.24
N ASP A 154 -0.78 -17.82 -4.22
CA ASP A 154 -1.60 -18.91 -3.72
C ASP A 154 -1.78 -19.99 -4.78
#